data_75988174febd7e8ec2e12c4cd66e2b0c
#
_entry.id   75988174febd7e8ec2e12c4cd66e2b0c
#
_cell.length_a   1.000
_cell.length_b   1.000
_cell.length_c   1.000
_cell.angle_alpha   90.00
_cell.angle_beta   90.00
_cell.angle_gamma   90.00
#
_symmetry.space_group_name_H-M   'P 1'
#
loop_
_entity.id
_entity.type
_entity.pdbx_description
1 polymer ?
#
loop_
_entity_poly.entity_id
_entity_poly.type
_entity_poly.pdbx_seq_one_letter_code
_entity_poly.pdbx_strand_id
1 'polypeptide(L)'
;MGTLMMTGCSSNNQEPKEDAFDYTVEQFADLQLLRYKVHGFEELPLEQKKLVYYLSEAALQGRDILFDQNGKYNLIIRKMLETVYTDYQGDRNDANFKAMETYLKRVWFSNGIHHHYAADKFVPGFTPEFFKQALESVDAAKLPLAEGETLEALCNEVFPVIFDAKVMAKRVNQADGEDLVLTSA
;
A
#
# COMPACT_ATOMS: atom_id res chain seq x y z
N MET A 1 -24.51 25.61 -71.61
CA MET A 1 -24.60 24.62 -70.51
C MET A 1 -23.18 24.42 -69.97
N GLY A 2 -22.82 25.14 -68.95
CA GLY A 2 -21.52 25.08 -68.28
C GLY A 2 -21.67 24.49 -66.89
N THR A 3 -21.05 23.32 -66.67
CA THR A 3 -21.04 22.62 -65.41
C THR A 3 -19.85 23.11 -64.57
N LEU A 4 -20.14 23.82 -63.51
CA LEU A 4 -19.14 24.24 -62.48
C LEU A 4 -18.82 23.06 -61.61
N MET A 5 -17.58 22.54 -61.64
CA MET A 5 -17.08 21.59 -60.64
C MET A 5 -16.54 22.37 -59.45
N MET A 6 -17.18 22.20 -58.30
CA MET A 6 -16.62 22.64 -57.01
C MET A 6 -15.70 21.56 -56.48
N THR A 7 -14.40 21.83 -56.43
CA THR A 7 -13.39 21.05 -55.71
C THR A 7 -13.45 21.45 -54.23
N GLY A 8 -14.02 20.58 -53.39
CA GLY A 8 -13.96 20.73 -51.92
C GLY A 8 -12.56 20.35 -51.44
N CYS A 9 -11.82 21.33 -50.91
CA CYS A 9 -10.61 21.07 -50.10
C CYS A 9 -11.05 20.50 -48.76
N SER A 10 -10.87 19.22 -48.59
CA SER A 10 -10.94 18.56 -47.28
C SER A 10 -9.66 18.85 -46.50
N SER A 11 -9.68 19.82 -45.63
CA SER A 11 -8.58 20.03 -44.65
C SER A 11 -8.64 18.94 -43.63
N ASN A 12 -7.77 17.96 -43.75
CA ASN A 12 -7.51 16.96 -42.74
C ASN A 12 -6.74 17.64 -41.57
N ASN A 13 -7.45 18.31 -40.66
CA ASN A 13 -6.92 18.67 -39.38
C ASN A 13 -6.92 17.39 -38.52
N GLN A 14 -5.89 16.58 -38.65
CA GLN A 14 -5.52 15.63 -37.63
C GLN A 14 -4.90 16.46 -36.49
N GLU A 15 -5.71 16.72 -35.46
CA GLU A 15 -5.16 17.14 -34.18
C GLU A 15 -4.13 16.07 -33.76
N PRO A 16 -2.93 16.47 -33.27
CA PRO A 16 -1.98 15.50 -32.76
C PRO A 16 -2.68 14.71 -31.63
N LYS A 17 -2.77 13.38 -31.79
CA LYS A 17 -3.22 12.50 -30.74
C LYS A 17 -2.28 12.75 -29.57
N GLU A 18 -2.73 13.48 -28.57
CA GLU A 18 -2.06 13.50 -27.27
C GLU A 18 -1.89 12.03 -26.86
N ASP A 19 -0.65 11.62 -26.63
CA ASP A 19 -0.38 10.28 -26.09
C ASP A 19 -1.22 10.14 -24.82
N ALA A 20 -2.21 9.25 -24.87
CA ALA A 20 -3.15 9.08 -23.80
C ALA A 20 -2.38 8.66 -22.53
N PHE A 21 -2.26 9.57 -21.57
CA PHE A 21 -1.59 9.29 -20.31
C PHE A 21 -2.36 8.21 -19.56
N ASP A 22 -1.69 7.10 -19.25
CA ASP A 22 -2.30 6.04 -18.45
C ASP A 22 -2.31 6.44 -16.96
N TYR A 23 -3.48 6.74 -16.47
CA TYR A 23 -3.69 7.11 -15.05
C TYR A 23 -3.70 5.90 -14.12
N THR A 24 -3.93 4.69 -14.61
CA THR A 24 -3.99 3.48 -13.79
C THR A 24 -2.61 2.87 -13.61
N VAL A 25 -2.17 2.70 -12.36
CA VAL A 25 -0.90 2.03 -12.05
C VAL A 25 -1.13 0.56 -11.76
N GLU A 26 -2.05 0.26 -10.85
CA GLU A 26 -2.34 -1.10 -10.41
C GLU A 26 -3.75 -1.17 -9.81
N GLN A 27 -4.36 -2.34 -9.90
CA GLN A 27 -5.57 -2.67 -9.17
C GLN A 27 -5.33 -3.95 -8.36
N PHE A 28 -5.65 -3.91 -7.08
CA PHE A 28 -5.60 -5.08 -6.21
C PHE A 28 -6.74 -5.04 -5.19
N ALA A 29 -7.31 -6.20 -4.88
CA ALA A 29 -8.51 -6.30 -4.05
C ALA A 29 -9.61 -5.35 -4.54
N ASP A 30 -10.09 -4.46 -3.68
CA ASP A 30 -11.08 -3.41 -3.95
C ASP A 30 -10.44 -2.01 -4.16
N LEU A 31 -9.12 -1.95 -4.36
CA LEU A 31 -8.37 -0.71 -4.48
C LEU A 31 -7.80 -0.54 -5.89
N GLN A 32 -7.80 0.70 -6.37
CA GLN A 32 -7.15 1.09 -7.62
C GLN A 32 -6.16 2.22 -7.34
N LEU A 33 -4.90 2.01 -7.72
CA LEU A 33 -3.85 3.02 -7.65
C LEU A 33 -3.86 3.88 -8.90
N LEU A 34 -3.94 5.18 -8.70
CA LEU A 34 -3.87 6.16 -9.78
C LEU A 34 -2.60 7.00 -9.66
N ARG A 35 -2.06 7.38 -10.80
CA ARG A 35 -1.02 8.40 -10.90
C ARG A 35 -1.56 9.59 -11.65
N TYR A 36 -0.99 10.75 -11.40
CA TYR A 36 -1.40 11.99 -12.04
C TYR A 36 -0.21 12.61 -12.78
N LYS A 37 -0.49 13.18 -13.95
CA LYS A 37 0.47 14.03 -14.65
C LYS A 37 0.49 15.40 -13.97
N VAL A 38 1.68 15.85 -13.56
CA VAL A 38 1.86 17.19 -12.97
C VAL A 38 2.23 18.14 -14.11
N HIS A 39 1.23 18.84 -14.66
CA HIS A 39 1.46 19.80 -15.72
C HIS A 39 2.37 20.93 -15.25
N GLY A 40 3.29 21.35 -16.11
CA GLY A 40 4.25 22.42 -15.83
C GLY A 40 5.50 21.97 -15.04
N PHE A 41 5.58 20.70 -14.60
CA PHE A 41 6.77 20.23 -13.89
C PHE A 41 8.03 20.28 -14.79
N GLU A 42 7.86 19.93 -16.06
CA GLU A 42 8.94 19.96 -17.05
C GLU A 42 9.48 21.37 -17.30
N GLU A 43 8.68 22.40 -17.06
CA GLU A 43 9.05 23.81 -17.24
C GLU A 43 9.82 24.40 -16.06
N LEU A 44 9.82 23.71 -14.90
CA LEU A 44 10.54 24.15 -13.73
C LEU A 44 12.06 24.21 -13.98
N PRO A 45 12.75 25.22 -13.43
CA PRO A 45 14.21 25.25 -13.41
C PRO A 45 14.80 24.03 -12.72
N LEU A 46 16.00 23.60 -13.14
CA LEU A 46 16.66 22.42 -12.59
C LEU A 46 16.77 22.45 -11.06
N GLU A 47 17.05 23.61 -10.48
CA GLU A 47 17.20 23.74 -9.02
C GLU A 47 15.87 23.50 -8.28
N GLN A 48 14.75 23.89 -8.86
CA GLN A 48 13.43 23.58 -8.28
C GLN A 48 13.09 22.09 -8.43
N LYS A 49 13.43 21.46 -9.56
CA LYS A 49 13.28 20.02 -9.74
C LYS A 49 14.09 19.23 -8.71
N LYS A 50 15.35 19.63 -8.47
CA LYS A 50 16.19 19.04 -7.42
C LYS A 50 15.59 19.23 -6.03
N LEU A 51 15.06 20.41 -5.72
CA LEU A 51 14.40 20.67 -4.44
C LEU A 51 13.21 19.72 -4.24
N VAL A 52 12.32 19.60 -5.23
CA VAL A 52 11.17 18.70 -5.16
C VAL A 52 11.62 17.24 -4.95
N TYR A 53 12.66 16.82 -5.67
CA TYR A 53 13.23 15.48 -5.51
C TYR A 53 13.70 15.22 -4.06
N TYR A 54 14.53 16.12 -3.51
CA TYR A 54 15.04 15.94 -2.15
C TYR A 54 13.95 16.05 -1.08
N LEU A 55 12.93 16.88 -1.28
CA LEU A 55 11.78 16.94 -0.38
C LEU A 55 10.97 15.64 -0.43
N SER A 56 10.81 15.03 -1.61
CA SER A 56 10.15 13.72 -1.75
C SER A 56 10.94 12.62 -1.05
N GLU A 57 12.27 12.58 -1.22
CA GLU A 57 13.14 11.62 -0.52
C GLU A 57 13.07 11.80 1.01
N ALA A 58 13.10 13.04 1.48
CA ALA A 58 12.95 13.35 2.90
C ALA A 58 11.60 12.90 3.47
N ALA A 59 10.51 13.09 2.71
CA ALA A 59 9.17 12.65 3.12
C ALA A 59 9.07 11.12 3.26
N LEU A 60 9.79 10.36 2.43
CA LEU A 60 9.83 8.89 2.54
C LEU A 60 10.45 8.40 3.85
N GLN A 61 11.35 9.16 4.47
CA GLN A 61 11.95 8.81 5.77
C GLN A 61 10.93 8.85 6.92
N GLY A 62 9.87 9.64 6.79
CA GLY A 62 8.79 9.74 7.78
C GLY A 62 7.76 8.61 7.72
N ARG A 63 7.88 7.67 6.77
CA ARG A 63 6.86 6.63 6.54
C ARG A 63 6.59 5.76 7.77
N ASP A 64 7.64 5.38 8.50
CA ASP A 64 7.52 4.50 9.67
C ASP A 64 6.66 5.12 10.77
N ILE A 65 6.71 6.45 10.93
CA ILE A 65 5.93 7.21 11.92
C ILE A 65 4.43 7.00 11.73
N LEU A 66 3.93 6.97 10.48
CA LEU A 66 2.51 6.78 10.19
C LEU A 66 2.03 5.40 10.65
N PHE A 67 2.83 4.35 10.43
CA PHE A 67 2.50 2.99 10.87
C PHE A 67 2.46 2.89 12.38
N ASP A 68 3.45 3.46 13.07
CA ASP A 68 3.56 3.46 14.52
C ASP A 68 2.40 4.22 15.18
N GLN A 69 2.04 5.40 14.67
CA GLN A 69 0.92 6.20 15.17
C GLN A 69 -0.45 5.55 14.94
N ASN A 70 -0.61 4.79 13.86
CA ASN A 70 -1.88 4.11 13.55
C ASN A 70 -2.14 2.85 14.39
N GLY A 71 -1.14 2.33 15.10
CA GLY A 71 -1.30 1.20 16.01
C GLY A 71 0.02 0.55 16.40
N LYS A 72 0.10 0.13 17.65
CA LYS A 72 1.30 -0.42 18.31
C LYS A 72 2.06 -1.47 17.47
N TYR A 73 1.33 -2.33 16.76
CA TYR A 73 1.91 -3.47 16.04
C TYR A 73 2.08 -3.24 14.53
N ASN A 74 1.56 -2.16 13.99
CA ASN A 74 1.52 -1.95 12.55
C ASN A 74 2.91 -1.93 11.90
N LEU A 75 3.88 -1.27 12.54
CA LEU A 75 5.24 -1.20 12.02
C LEU A 75 5.93 -2.57 12.02
N ILE A 76 5.77 -3.32 13.11
CA ILE A 76 6.31 -4.68 13.26
C ILE A 76 5.68 -5.60 12.22
N ILE A 77 4.35 -5.60 12.10
CA ILE A 77 3.61 -6.42 11.12
C ILE A 77 4.07 -6.09 9.70
N ARG A 78 4.18 -4.80 9.36
CA ARG A 78 4.66 -4.39 8.05
C ARG A 78 6.06 -4.96 7.77
N LYS A 79 6.99 -4.81 8.70
CA LYS A 79 8.36 -5.30 8.54
C LYS A 79 8.42 -6.83 8.40
N MET A 80 7.63 -7.58 9.16
CA MET A 80 7.52 -9.05 9.01
C MET A 80 7.03 -9.42 7.61
N LEU A 81 5.95 -8.79 7.14
CA LEU A 81 5.39 -9.03 5.81
C LEU A 81 6.35 -8.63 4.69
N GLU A 82 7.02 -7.48 4.81
CA GLU A 82 8.02 -7.01 3.84
C GLU A 82 9.22 -7.95 3.74
N THR A 83 9.71 -8.47 4.88
CA THR A 83 10.82 -9.42 4.90
C THR A 83 10.43 -10.71 4.17
N VAL A 84 9.25 -11.27 4.45
CA VAL A 84 8.78 -12.45 3.72
C VAL A 84 8.58 -12.12 2.24
N TYR A 85 7.94 -11.00 1.92
CA TYR A 85 7.72 -10.60 0.53
C TYR A 85 9.01 -10.47 -0.27
N THR A 86 10.08 -9.98 0.35
CA THR A 86 11.36 -9.75 -0.31
C THR A 86 12.19 -11.03 -0.42
N ASP A 87 12.28 -11.80 0.65
CA ASP A 87 13.29 -12.84 0.83
C ASP A 87 12.76 -14.28 0.69
N TYR A 88 11.45 -14.48 0.65
CA TYR A 88 10.85 -15.81 0.53
C TYR A 88 11.28 -16.52 -0.76
N GLN A 89 11.86 -17.73 -0.60
CA GLN A 89 12.39 -18.53 -1.69
C GLN A 89 11.45 -19.67 -2.13
N GLY A 90 10.29 -19.81 -1.50
CA GLY A 90 9.29 -20.80 -1.87
C GLY A 90 8.47 -20.40 -3.10
N ASP A 91 7.41 -21.13 -3.38
CA ASP A 91 6.53 -20.87 -4.52
C ASP A 91 5.72 -19.59 -4.31
N ARG A 92 6.07 -18.52 -5.04
CA ARG A 92 5.35 -17.25 -5.04
C ARG A 92 4.01 -17.32 -5.78
N ASN A 93 3.72 -18.41 -6.49
CA ASN A 93 2.42 -18.64 -7.10
C ASN A 93 1.45 -19.37 -6.17
N ASP A 94 1.92 -19.82 -5.00
CA ASP A 94 1.05 -20.39 -3.96
C ASP A 94 -0.06 -19.43 -3.55
N ALA A 95 -1.24 -19.97 -3.26
CA ALA A 95 -2.42 -19.17 -2.93
C ALA A 95 -2.22 -18.35 -1.64
N ASN A 96 -1.52 -18.89 -0.62
CA ASN A 96 -1.25 -18.16 0.60
C ASN A 96 -0.24 -17.02 0.37
N PHE A 97 0.79 -17.25 -0.48
CA PHE A 97 1.73 -16.17 -0.80
C PHE A 97 1.03 -15.01 -1.51
N LYS A 98 0.18 -15.28 -2.51
CA LYS A 98 -0.60 -14.25 -3.20
C LYS A 98 -1.58 -13.52 -2.29
N ALA A 99 -2.20 -14.25 -1.37
CA ALA A 99 -3.09 -13.66 -0.37
C ALA A 99 -2.30 -12.76 0.62
N MET A 100 -1.12 -13.20 1.04
CA MET A 100 -0.22 -12.41 1.87
C MET A 100 0.27 -11.14 1.14
N GLU A 101 0.63 -11.24 -0.13
CA GLU A 101 0.99 -10.09 -0.97
C GLU A 101 -0.16 -9.08 -1.04
N THR A 102 -1.39 -9.56 -1.26
CA THR A 102 -2.58 -8.69 -1.29
C THR A 102 -2.81 -8.02 0.07
N TYR A 103 -2.64 -8.76 1.16
CA TYR A 103 -2.74 -8.21 2.51
C TYR A 103 -1.65 -7.16 2.79
N LEU A 104 -0.41 -7.43 2.42
CA LEU A 104 0.69 -6.46 2.53
C LEU A 104 0.40 -5.17 1.75
N LYS A 105 -0.11 -5.27 0.52
CA LYS A 105 -0.52 -4.10 -0.28
C LYS A 105 -1.63 -3.28 0.41
N ARG A 106 -2.60 -3.94 1.06
CA ARG A 106 -3.60 -3.25 1.88
C ARG A 106 -2.98 -2.55 3.10
N VAL A 107 -2.05 -3.22 3.79
CA VAL A 107 -1.30 -2.66 4.93
C VAL A 107 -0.50 -1.44 4.50
N TRP A 108 0.17 -1.49 3.36
CA TRP A 108 0.88 -0.32 2.80
C TRP A 108 -0.07 0.84 2.48
N PHE A 109 -1.18 0.54 1.82
CA PHE A 109 -2.14 1.57 1.40
C PHE A 109 -2.79 2.28 2.60
N SER A 110 -3.11 1.53 3.65
CA SER A 110 -3.82 2.05 4.83
C SER A 110 -2.90 2.48 5.98
N ASN A 111 -1.58 2.35 5.83
CA ASN A 111 -0.58 2.57 6.89
C ASN A 111 -0.88 1.74 8.15
N GLY A 112 -1.31 0.48 7.98
CA GLY A 112 -1.62 -0.44 9.06
C GLY A 112 -2.64 -1.52 8.69
N ILE A 113 -2.99 -2.33 9.68
CA ILE A 113 -3.88 -3.49 9.51
C ILE A 113 -5.38 -3.15 9.48
N HIS A 114 -5.72 -1.87 9.55
CA HIS A 114 -7.12 -1.42 9.55
C HIS A 114 -7.43 -0.59 8.31
N HIS A 115 -8.66 -0.69 7.84
CA HIS A 115 -9.13 0.11 6.71
C HIS A 115 -9.01 1.60 7.02
N HIS A 116 -8.49 2.38 6.06
CA HIS A 116 -8.14 3.78 6.24
C HIS A 116 -9.32 4.72 6.56
N TYR A 117 -10.55 4.35 6.17
CA TYR A 117 -11.78 5.08 6.51
C TYR A 117 -12.63 4.37 7.56
N ALA A 118 -13.01 3.11 7.28
CA ALA A 118 -13.94 2.35 8.14
C ALA A 118 -13.32 1.91 9.47
N ALA A 119 -11.99 1.98 9.60
CA ALA A 119 -11.23 1.54 10.75
C ALA A 119 -11.36 0.04 11.10
N ASP A 120 -12.09 -0.75 10.31
CA ASP A 120 -12.21 -2.19 10.48
C ASP A 120 -10.91 -2.90 10.14
N LYS A 121 -10.61 -3.97 10.88
CA LYS A 121 -9.41 -4.77 10.65
C LYS A 121 -9.52 -5.59 9.36
N PHE A 122 -8.44 -5.63 8.58
CA PHE A 122 -8.35 -6.52 7.45
C PHE A 122 -8.25 -7.98 7.90
N VAL A 123 -9.01 -8.84 7.23
CA VAL A 123 -8.91 -10.27 7.42
C VAL A 123 -7.85 -10.82 6.47
N PRO A 124 -6.79 -11.49 6.98
CA PRO A 124 -5.79 -12.11 6.11
C PRO A 124 -6.39 -13.28 5.34
N GLY A 125 -6.05 -13.37 4.06
CA GLY A 125 -6.47 -14.49 3.20
C GLY A 125 -5.48 -15.65 3.20
N PHE A 126 -4.45 -15.61 4.05
CA PHE A 126 -3.41 -16.65 4.21
C PHE A 126 -3.46 -17.22 5.63
N THR A 127 -2.86 -18.42 5.81
CA THR A 127 -2.93 -19.10 7.10
C THR A 127 -1.78 -18.71 8.04
N PRO A 128 -1.98 -18.80 9.38
CA PRO A 128 -0.90 -18.61 10.36
C PRO A 128 0.28 -19.57 10.14
N GLU A 129 -0.02 -20.84 9.78
CA GLU A 129 0.99 -21.88 9.54
C GLU A 129 1.87 -21.53 8.35
N PHE A 130 1.28 -21.09 7.25
CA PHE A 130 2.04 -20.60 6.09
C PHE A 130 2.95 -19.44 6.48
N PHE A 131 2.40 -18.44 7.18
CA PHE A 131 3.17 -17.25 7.55
C PHE A 131 4.32 -17.58 8.50
N LYS A 132 4.10 -18.49 9.46
CA LYS A 132 5.16 -18.96 10.35
C LYS A 132 6.29 -19.64 9.58
N GLN A 133 5.96 -20.60 8.70
CA GLN A 133 6.94 -21.28 7.85
C GLN A 133 7.71 -20.31 6.95
N ALA A 134 7.03 -19.32 6.39
CA ALA A 134 7.66 -18.30 5.57
C ALA A 134 8.65 -17.45 6.38
N LEU A 135 8.29 -17.04 7.61
CA LEU A 135 9.19 -16.31 8.52
C LEU A 135 10.39 -17.13 8.96
N GLU A 136 10.23 -18.44 9.17
CA GLU A 136 11.32 -19.37 9.49
C GLU A 136 12.29 -19.58 8.30
N SER A 137 11.82 -19.33 7.08
CA SER A 137 12.61 -19.52 5.85
C SER A 137 13.44 -18.32 5.43
N VAL A 138 13.25 -17.16 6.05
CA VAL A 138 13.98 -15.93 5.73
C VAL A 138 15.10 -15.65 6.71
N ASP A 139 15.99 -14.71 6.38
CA ASP A 139 17.08 -14.31 7.25
C ASP A 139 16.57 -13.66 8.54
N ALA A 140 16.81 -14.28 9.68
CA ALA A 140 16.40 -13.78 10.98
C ALA A 140 16.96 -12.38 11.31
N ALA A 141 18.11 -12.01 10.76
CA ALA A 141 18.71 -10.68 10.96
C ALA A 141 17.88 -9.54 10.32
N LYS A 142 16.99 -9.89 9.39
CA LYS A 142 16.09 -8.93 8.72
C LYS A 142 14.73 -8.80 9.39
N LEU A 143 14.42 -9.73 10.30
CA LEU A 143 13.17 -9.68 11.05
C LEU A 143 13.22 -8.57 12.14
N PRO A 144 12.08 -7.95 12.47
CA PRO A 144 12.02 -6.87 13.46
C PRO A 144 12.06 -7.41 14.89
N LEU A 145 13.05 -8.25 15.22
CA LEU A 145 13.23 -8.82 16.54
C LEU A 145 13.89 -7.80 17.48
N ALA A 146 13.37 -7.71 18.71
CA ALA A 146 14.04 -6.97 19.76
C ALA A 146 15.31 -7.71 20.23
N GLU A 147 16.17 -7.03 20.98
CA GLU A 147 17.38 -7.65 21.54
C GLU A 147 17.02 -8.84 22.45
N GLY A 148 17.51 -10.03 22.09
CA GLY A 148 17.24 -11.27 22.81
C GLY A 148 15.87 -11.89 22.56
N GLU A 149 15.05 -11.29 21.68
CA GLU A 149 13.76 -11.85 21.30
C GLU A 149 13.90 -12.98 20.29
N THR A 150 13.09 -14.03 20.45
CA THR A 150 13.01 -15.14 19.50
C THR A 150 11.86 -14.91 18.50
N LEU A 151 11.98 -15.50 17.30
CA LEU A 151 10.89 -15.49 16.33
C LEU A 151 9.59 -16.08 16.92
N GLU A 152 9.73 -17.12 17.75
CA GLU A 152 8.56 -17.74 18.40
C GLU A 152 7.85 -16.76 19.34
N ALA A 153 8.59 -16.01 20.15
CA ALA A 153 8.04 -15.00 21.04
C ALA A 153 7.33 -13.89 20.26
N LEU A 154 7.96 -13.38 19.19
CA LEU A 154 7.36 -12.40 18.31
C LEU A 154 6.07 -12.93 17.64
N CYS A 155 6.08 -14.16 17.14
CA CYS A 155 4.88 -14.76 16.54
C CYS A 155 3.76 -14.92 17.58
N ASN A 156 4.06 -15.35 18.79
CA ASN A 156 3.07 -15.49 19.86
C ASN A 156 2.42 -14.14 20.24
N GLU A 157 3.16 -13.05 20.17
CA GLU A 157 2.64 -11.71 20.42
C GLU A 157 1.82 -11.18 19.24
N VAL A 158 2.31 -11.34 18.01
CA VAL A 158 1.78 -10.63 16.83
C VAL A 158 0.69 -11.43 16.08
N PHE A 159 0.74 -12.76 16.08
CA PHE A 159 -0.23 -13.58 15.33
C PHE A 159 -1.68 -13.39 15.79
N PRO A 160 -1.99 -13.30 17.10
CA PRO A 160 -3.35 -12.95 17.52
C PRO A 160 -3.81 -11.61 16.96
N VAL A 161 -2.89 -10.63 16.84
CA VAL A 161 -3.20 -9.32 16.26
C VAL A 161 -3.51 -9.42 14.77
N ILE A 162 -2.86 -10.30 14.02
CA ILE A 162 -3.12 -10.47 12.59
C ILE A 162 -4.37 -11.33 12.37
N PHE A 163 -4.47 -12.49 13.02
CA PHE A 163 -5.39 -13.57 12.64
C PHE A 163 -6.67 -13.65 13.47
N ASP A 164 -6.68 -13.15 14.73
CA ASP A 164 -7.90 -13.12 15.54
C ASP A 164 -8.70 -11.84 15.24
N ALA A 165 -9.88 -11.99 14.64
CA ALA A 165 -10.74 -10.86 14.30
C ALA A 165 -11.20 -10.02 15.51
N LYS A 166 -11.12 -10.57 16.74
CA LYS A 166 -11.54 -9.87 17.96
C LYS A 166 -10.41 -9.07 18.60
N VAL A 167 -9.16 -9.42 18.29
CA VAL A 167 -7.99 -8.73 18.83
C VAL A 167 -7.71 -7.48 17.99
N MET A 168 -7.76 -6.32 18.60
CA MET A 168 -7.61 -5.03 17.91
C MET A 168 -8.56 -4.90 16.71
N ALA A 169 -9.82 -5.21 16.89
CA ALA A 169 -10.84 -5.24 15.84
C ALA A 169 -11.02 -3.87 15.15
N LYS A 170 -10.82 -2.80 15.89
CA LYS A 170 -10.93 -1.40 15.41
C LYS A 170 -9.64 -0.63 15.67
N ARG A 171 -9.35 0.35 14.81
CA ARG A 171 -8.15 1.19 14.95
C ARG A 171 -8.20 2.13 16.15
N VAL A 172 -9.34 2.77 16.40
CA VAL A 172 -9.46 3.85 17.39
C VAL A 172 -10.11 3.34 18.67
N ASN A 173 -11.19 2.57 18.55
CA ASN A 173 -11.96 2.08 19.67
C ASN A 173 -12.23 0.59 19.52
N GLN A 174 -12.03 -0.18 20.57
CA GLN A 174 -12.17 -1.64 20.52
C GLN A 174 -13.61 -2.10 20.80
N ALA A 175 -14.47 -1.23 21.32
CA ALA A 175 -15.88 -1.54 21.58
C ALA A 175 -16.77 -0.91 20.51
N ASP A 176 -17.60 -1.71 19.84
CA ASP A 176 -18.48 -1.24 18.77
C ASP A 176 -19.42 -0.10 19.20
N GLY A 177 -19.85 -0.07 20.47
CA GLY A 177 -20.71 0.97 21.01
C GLY A 177 -20.00 2.28 21.37
N GLU A 178 -18.68 2.35 21.27
CA GLU A 178 -17.85 3.46 21.72
C GLU A 178 -17.05 4.12 20.61
N ASP A 179 -17.30 3.77 19.36
CA ASP A 179 -16.61 4.35 18.19
C ASP A 179 -16.90 5.85 18.02
N LEU A 180 -17.98 6.33 18.63
CA LEU A 180 -18.38 7.73 18.58
C LEU A 180 -18.29 8.33 20.00
N VAL A 181 -17.21 9.02 20.29
CA VAL A 181 -17.13 9.87 21.49
C VAL A 181 -17.81 11.19 21.20
N LEU A 182 -19.07 11.31 21.60
CA LEU A 182 -19.77 12.59 21.60
C LEU A 182 -19.27 13.39 22.80
N THR A 183 -18.36 14.32 22.56
CA THR A 183 -18.06 15.37 23.53
C THR A 183 -19.18 16.41 23.46
N SER A 184 -20.11 16.36 24.39
CA SER A 184 -21.01 17.50 24.62
C SER A 184 -20.18 18.65 25.18
N ALA A 185 -20.24 19.80 24.51
CA ALA A 185 -19.78 21.05 25.09
C ALA A 185 -20.70 21.52 26.21
#